data_d63823adf4c787bd2acbe34d15ecb240
#
_entry.id   d63823adf4c787bd2acbe34d15ecb240
#
_cell.length_a   1.000
_cell.length_b   1.000
_cell.length_c   1.000
_cell.angle_alpha   90.00
_cell.angle_beta   90.00
_cell.angle_gamma   90.00
#
_symmetry.space_group_name_H-M   'P 1'
#
loop_
_entity.id
_entity.type
_entity.pdbx_description
1 polymer ?
#
loop_
_entity_poly.entity_id
_entity_poly.type
_entity_poly.pdbx_seq_one_letter_code
_entity_poly.pdbx_strand_id
1 'polypeptide(L)'
;MLSDTDYIVIGGGASGCAITSSLLKNNSKVTLFEAGHSHHNFLLNVPAGFFKLLNSTKYAEYYKTKPQHHLGGKTSIIPQGNVLGGGTSINSQIYMRGRSEDYNEWNDILRVNNDNVEWNWETLLPYFKSMENNERFE
;
A
#
# COMPACT_ATOMS: atom_id res chain seq x y z
N MET A 1 -23.42 15.28 4.74
CA MET A 1 -22.86 15.36 6.10
C MET A 1 -21.35 15.16 6.09
N LEU A 2 -20.65 15.94 5.24
CA LEU A 2 -19.19 16.06 5.25
C LEU A 2 -18.73 17.23 6.14
N SER A 3 -19.69 17.95 6.76
CA SER A 3 -19.44 19.15 7.54
C SER A 3 -18.69 18.93 8.86
N ASP A 4 -18.40 17.68 9.22
CA ASP A 4 -17.79 17.30 10.49
C ASP A 4 -16.52 16.45 10.30
N THR A 5 -15.84 16.62 9.19
CA THR A 5 -14.64 15.86 8.83
C THR A 5 -13.41 16.78 8.82
N ASP A 6 -12.37 16.43 9.57
CA ASP A 6 -11.11 17.18 9.58
C ASP A 6 -10.25 16.86 8.35
N TYR A 7 -10.30 15.60 7.90
CA TYR A 7 -9.49 15.10 6.77
C TYR A 7 -10.31 14.22 5.83
N ILE A 8 -10.06 14.39 4.54
CA ILE A 8 -10.58 13.51 3.49
C ILE A 8 -9.41 12.74 2.90
N VAL A 9 -9.51 11.41 2.92
CA VAL A 9 -8.53 10.50 2.31
C VAL A 9 -9.16 9.86 1.07
N ILE A 10 -8.50 9.98 -0.06
CA ILE A 10 -8.97 9.43 -1.34
C ILE A 10 -8.13 8.19 -1.68
N GLY A 11 -8.80 7.06 -1.76
CA GLY A 11 -8.22 5.74 -2.01
C GLY A 11 -7.93 4.96 -0.73
N GLY A 12 -8.62 3.84 -0.55
CA GLY A 12 -8.48 2.91 0.57
C GLY A 12 -7.44 1.81 0.32
N GLY A 13 -6.37 2.09 -0.41
CA GLY A 13 -5.23 1.19 -0.56
C GLY A 13 -4.31 1.19 0.67
N ALA A 14 -3.13 0.56 0.56
CA ALA A 14 -2.16 0.43 1.66
C ALA A 14 -1.85 1.78 2.33
N SER A 15 -1.48 2.80 1.53
CA SER A 15 -1.14 4.13 2.04
C SER A 15 -2.33 4.85 2.65
N GLY A 16 -3.50 4.81 1.98
CA GLY A 16 -4.71 5.46 2.49
C GLY A 16 -5.19 4.86 3.80
N CYS A 17 -5.14 3.55 3.95
CA CYS A 17 -5.46 2.86 5.20
C CYS A 17 -4.47 3.23 6.32
N ALA A 18 -3.17 3.28 6.03
CA ALA A 18 -2.14 3.66 7.00
C ALA A 18 -2.30 5.10 7.49
N ILE A 19 -2.51 6.06 6.56
CA ILE A 19 -2.75 7.47 6.88
C ILE A 19 -4.03 7.61 7.70
N THR A 20 -5.13 6.99 7.27
CA THR A 20 -6.41 7.03 7.98
C THR A 20 -6.25 6.52 9.42
N SER A 21 -5.56 5.37 9.60
CA SER A 21 -5.30 4.81 10.92
C SER A 21 -4.50 5.77 11.80
N SER A 22 -3.47 6.41 11.24
CA SER A 22 -2.64 7.38 11.97
C SER A 22 -3.43 8.62 12.40
N LEU A 23 -4.24 9.17 11.51
CA LEU A 23 -5.09 10.34 11.80
C LEU A 23 -6.13 10.03 12.88
N LEU A 24 -6.77 8.86 12.81
CA LEU A 24 -7.74 8.41 13.82
C LEU A 24 -7.09 8.23 15.19
N LYS A 25 -5.85 7.72 15.28
CA LYS A 25 -5.10 7.61 16.54
C LYS A 25 -4.84 8.99 17.18
N ASN A 26 -4.79 10.04 16.37
CA ASN A 26 -4.65 11.42 16.83
C ASN A 26 -6.00 12.14 17.07
N ASN A 27 -7.10 11.37 17.24
CA ASN A 27 -8.46 11.85 17.46
C ASN A 27 -9.02 12.77 16.35
N SER A 28 -8.49 12.68 15.15
CA SER A 28 -9.02 13.41 13.99
C SER A 28 -10.24 12.68 13.40
N LYS A 29 -11.21 13.44 12.90
CA LYS A 29 -12.34 12.90 12.15
C LYS A 29 -11.94 12.71 10.68
N VAL A 30 -11.99 11.48 10.18
CA VAL A 30 -11.51 11.15 8.83
C VAL A 30 -12.63 10.53 8.01
N THR A 31 -12.80 11.04 6.78
CA THR A 31 -13.63 10.38 5.77
C THR A 31 -12.73 9.77 4.71
N LEU A 32 -12.81 8.44 4.55
CA LEU A 32 -12.10 7.70 3.51
C LEU A 32 -13.05 7.39 2.36
N PHE A 33 -12.67 7.77 1.15
CA PHE A 33 -13.35 7.40 -0.09
C PHE A 33 -12.56 6.32 -0.82
N GLU A 34 -13.24 5.23 -1.17
CA GLU A 34 -12.70 4.14 -1.99
C GLU A 34 -13.60 3.95 -3.21
N ALA A 35 -13.00 3.90 -4.40
CA ALA A 35 -13.72 3.72 -5.66
C ALA A 35 -14.11 2.25 -5.89
N GLY A 36 -13.32 1.33 -5.35
CA GLY A 36 -13.49 -0.09 -5.54
C GLY A 36 -14.56 -0.72 -4.63
N HIS A 37 -14.63 -2.02 -4.71
CA HIS A 37 -15.61 -2.81 -3.96
C HIS A 37 -15.24 -2.93 -2.47
N SER A 38 -16.24 -3.26 -1.64
CA SER A 38 -15.99 -3.62 -0.25
C SER A 38 -15.20 -4.93 -0.14
N HIS A 39 -14.47 -5.09 0.96
CA HIS A 39 -13.66 -6.29 1.24
C HIS A 39 -14.47 -7.51 1.73
N HIS A 40 -15.81 -7.42 1.77
CA HIS A 40 -16.69 -8.50 2.21
C HIS A 40 -16.80 -9.63 1.19
N ASN A 41 -15.69 -10.34 0.98
CA ASN A 41 -15.66 -11.55 0.15
C ASN A 41 -14.70 -12.56 0.78
N PHE A 42 -15.14 -13.81 0.89
CA PHE A 42 -14.34 -14.90 1.45
C PHE A 42 -12.97 -15.04 0.77
N LEU A 43 -12.90 -14.87 -0.56
CA LEU A 43 -11.64 -15.00 -1.30
C LEU A 43 -10.59 -13.95 -0.90
N LEU A 44 -11.01 -12.77 -0.43
CA LEU A 44 -10.09 -11.72 0.06
C LEU A 44 -9.44 -12.09 1.41
N ASN A 45 -10.07 -13.02 2.16
CA ASN A 45 -9.61 -13.44 3.48
C ASN A 45 -8.84 -14.78 3.44
N VAL A 46 -8.70 -15.40 2.27
CA VAL A 46 -8.00 -16.67 2.09
C VAL A 46 -6.71 -16.45 1.29
N PRO A 47 -5.53 -16.82 1.83
CA PRO A 47 -4.26 -16.62 1.15
C PRO A 47 -4.23 -17.11 -0.31
N ALA A 48 -4.74 -18.31 -0.57
CA ALA A 48 -4.84 -18.87 -1.92
C ALA A 48 -5.86 -18.15 -2.83
N GLY A 49 -6.69 -17.28 -2.27
CA GLY A 49 -7.71 -16.51 -3.01
C GLY A 49 -7.12 -15.58 -4.05
N PHE A 50 -5.86 -15.11 -3.85
CA PHE A 50 -5.21 -14.16 -4.75
C PHE A 50 -5.13 -14.67 -6.20
N PHE A 51 -4.97 -15.97 -6.44
CA PHE A 51 -4.96 -16.55 -7.79
C PHE A 51 -6.26 -16.28 -8.56
N LYS A 52 -7.40 -16.29 -7.87
CA LYS A 52 -8.70 -15.96 -8.46
C LYS A 52 -8.92 -14.44 -8.52
N LEU A 53 -8.46 -13.72 -7.51
CA LEU A 53 -8.64 -12.27 -7.40
C LEU A 53 -7.83 -11.53 -8.46
N LEU A 54 -6.60 -11.95 -8.75
CA LEU A 54 -5.76 -11.39 -9.80
C LEU A 54 -6.37 -11.53 -11.21
N ASN A 55 -7.30 -12.46 -11.43
CA ASN A 55 -8.01 -12.67 -12.68
C ASN A 55 -9.47 -12.18 -12.63
N SER A 56 -9.86 -11.50 -11.56
CA SER A 56 -11.23 -11.02 -11.37
C SER A 56 -11.39 -9.60 -11.90
N THR A 57 -12.19 -9.40 -12.92
CA THR A 57 -12.56 -8.06 -13.40
C THR A 57 -13.38 -7.24 -12.41
N LYS A 58 -13.86 -7.86 -11.34
CA LYS A 58 -14.58 -7.19 -10.25
C LYS A 58 -13.61 -6.56 -9.23
N TYR A 59 -12.54 -7.26 -8.86
CA TYR A 59 -11.64 -6.86 -7.78
C TYR A 59 -10.28 -6.35 -8.29
N ALA A 60 -10.02 -6.46 -9.60
CA ALA A 60 -8.81 -5.97 -10.22
C ALA A 60 -9.12 -5.19 -11.49
N GLU A 61 -8.44 -4.07 -11.67
CA GLU A 61 -8.33 -3.34 -12.92
C GLU A 61 -6.99 -3.65 -13.57
N TYR A 62 -6.96 -3.64 -14.91
CA TYR A 62 -5.78 -4.04 -15.68
C TYR A 62 -5.27 -2.87 -16.51
N TYR A 63 -4.07 -2.44 -16.19
CA TYR A 63 -3.41 -1.34 -16.89
C TYR A 63 -2.33 -1.89 -17.81
N LYS A 64 -2.39 -1.52 -19.08
CA LYS A 64 -1.37 -1.87 -20.06
C LYS A 64 -0.28 -0.79 -20.05
N THR A 65 0.98 -1.19 -19.86
CA THR A 65 2.10 -0.26 -19.92
C THR A 65 2.32 0.26 -21.32
N LYS A 66 2.98 1.42 -21.44
CA LYS A 66 3.59 1.82 -22.71
C LYS A 66 4.70 0.82 -23.09
N PRO A 67 5.07 0.71 -24.38
CA PRO A 67 6.21 -0.08 -24.77
C PRO A 67 7.47 0.34 -24.01
N GLN A 68 8.19 -0.63 -23.44
CA GLN A 68 9.40 -0.40 -22.65
C GLN A 68 10.63 -0.61 -23.53
N HIS A 69 11.37 0.44 -23.80
CA HIS A 69 12.55 0.39 -24.67
C HIS A 69 13.58 -0.66 -24.21
N HIS A 70 13.89 -0.68 -22.90
CA HIS A 70 14.85 -1.64 -22.32
C HIS A 70 14.35 -3.09 -22.24
N LEU A 71 13.08 -3.33 -22.55
CA LEU A 71 12.48 -4.66 -22.67
C LEU A 71 12.17 -5.04 -24.13
N GLY A 72 12.90 -4.47 -25.08
CA GLY A 72 12.72 -4.73 -26.51
C GLY A 72 11.35 -4.28 -27.05
N GLY A 73 10.81 -3.17 -26.55
CA GLY A 73 9.52 -2.64 -26.98
C GLY A 73 8.28 -3.39 -26.46
N LYS A 74 8.46 -4.32 -25.53
CA LYS A 74 7.34 -5.10 -24.95
C LYS A 74 6.47 -4.24 -24.05
N THR A 75 5.19 -4.61 -23.98
CA THR A 75 4.22 -4.08 -23.01
C THR A 75 3.89 -5.14 -21.97
N SER A 76 3.55 -4.72 -20.76
CA SER A 76 3.06 -5.59 -19.70
C SER A 76 1.67 -5.17 -19.27
N ILE A 77 0.92 -6.10 -18.68
CA ILE A 77 -0.36 -5.83 -18.02
C ILE A 77 -0.10 -5.86 -16.52
N ILE A 78 -0.51 -4.78 -15.85
CA ILE A 78 -0.35 -4.63 -14.40
C ILE A 78 -1.74 -4.68 -13.77
N PRO A 79 -2.06 -5.71 -12.99
CA PRO A 79 -3.29 -5.74 -12.20
C PRO A 79 -3.18 -4.79 -11.02
N GLN A 80 -4.21 -3.99 -10.80
CA GLN A 80 -4.37 -3.10 -9.64
C GLN A 80 -5.62 -3.49 -8.87
N GLY A 81 -5.56 -3.49 -7.55
CA GLY A 81 -6.73 -3.79 -6.73
C GLY A 81 -7.79 -2.70 -6.85
N ASN A 82 -9.01 -3.09 -7.19
CA ASN A 82 -10.20 -2.23 -7.22
C ASN A 82 -11.16 -2.65 -6.08
N VAL A 83 -10.66 -2.54 -4.86
CA VAL A 83 -11.30 -3.00 -3.64
C VAL A 83 -10.68 -2.29 -2.44
N LEU A 84 -11.42 -2.15 -1.34
CA LEU A 84 -10.87 -1.64 -0.08
C LEU A 84 -9.67 -2.49 0.35
N GLY A 85 -8.55 -1.83 0.65
CA GLY A 85 -7.23 -2.42 0.81
C GLY A 85 -6.37 -2.33 -0.47
N GLY A 86 -6.98 -2.05 -1.63
CA GLY A 86 -6.25 -1.88 -2.89
C GLY A 86 -5.43 -3.11 -3.28
N GLY A 87 -4.20 -2.90 -3.69
CA GLY A 87 -3.27 -3.96 -4.07
C GLY A 87 -2.97 -4.95 -2.95
N THR A 88 -3.03 -4.54 -1.67
CA THR A 88 -2.81 -5.44 -0.53
C THR A 88 -3.91 -6.46 -0.34
N SER A 89 -5.10 -6.23 -0.90
CA SER A 89 -6.22 -7.17 -0.87
C SER A 89 -6.15 -8.25 -1.95
N ILE A 90 -5.32 -8.06 -2.99
CA ILE A 90 -5.21 -8.99 -4.11
C ILE A 90 -3.78 -9.48 -4.38
N ASN A 91 -2.79 -9.06 -3.60
CA ASN A 91 -1.39 -9.48 -3.74
C ASN A 91 -1.19 -10.94 -3.27
N SER A 92 0.00 -11.46 -3.47
CA SER A 92 0.39 -12.81 -3.05
C SER A 92 0.73 -12.93 -1.56
N GLN A 93 0.52 -11.87 -0.77
CA GLN A 93 0.73 -11.81 0.68
C GLN A 93 2.18 -12.14 1.13
N ILE A 94 3.15 -11.89 0.28
CA ILE A 94 4.56 -11.96 0.63
C ILE A 94 4.92 -10.69 1.40
N TYR A 95 5.33 -10.85 2.66
CA TYR A 95 5.81 -9.75 3.48
C TYR A 95 7.34 -9.71 3.51
N MET A 96 7.90 -8.59 3.08
CA MET A 96 9.34 -8.36 3.10
C MET A 96 9.61 -6.88 3.36
N ARG A 97 10.47 -6.56 4.33
CA ARG A 97 10.79 -5.17 4.70
C ARG A 97 11.81 -4.50 3.79
N GLY A 98 12.50 -5.22 2.95
CA GLY A 98 13.68 -4.73 2.26
C GLY A 98 14.92 -4.75 3.17
N ARG A 99 16.07 -4.47 2.61
CA ARG A 99 17.34 -4.48 3.32
C ARG A 99 17.62 -3.10 3.92
N SER A 100 18.36 -3.07 5.02
CA SER A 100 18.79 -1.81 5.66
C SER A 100 19.56 -0.90 4.71
N GLU A 101 20.39 -1.50 3.84
CA GLU A 101 21.20 -0.78 2.88
C GLU A 101 20.35 0.00 1.87
N ASP A 102 19.22 -0.56 1.42
CA ASP A 102 18.33 0.09 0.46
C ASP A 102 17.77 1.41 1.02
N TYR A 103 17.41 1.43 2.29
CA TYR A 103 16.91 2.64 2.97
C TYR A 103 18.02 3.66 3.24
N ASN A 104 19.22 3.19 3.59
CA ASN A 104 20.37 4.07 3.80
C ASN A 104 20.77 4.75 2.50
N GLU A 105 20.73 4.04 1.37
CA GLU A 105 20.98 4.59 0.04
C GLU A 105 19.94 5.67 -0.34
N TRP A 106 18.66 5.46 -0.03
CA TRP A 106 17.64 6.49 -0.20
C TRP A 106 17.92 7.73 0.64
N ASN A 107 18.36 7.53 1.87
CA ASN A 107 18.73 8.63 2.77
C ASN A 107 19.90 9.47 2.20
N ASP A 108 20.88 8.81 1.59
CA ASP A 108 22.02 9.50 0.96
C ASP A 108 21.56 10.34 -0.25
N ILE A 109 20.62 9.84 -1.05
CA ILE A 109 20.01 10.57 -2.16
C ILE A 109 19.26 11.83 -1.66
N LEU A 110 18.49 11.70 -0.58
CA LEU A 110 17.75 12.82 0.02
C LEU A 110 18.70 13.90 0.57
N ARG A 111 19.79 13.50 1.22
CA ARG A 111 20.81 14.44 1.73
C ARG A 111 21.46 15.27 0.63
N VAL A 112 21.70 14.68 -0.53
CA VAL A 112 22.23 15.40 -1.70
C VAL A 112 21.28 16.51 -2.16
N ASN A 113 19.97 16.32 -1.99
CA ASN A 113 18.94 17.28 -2.36
C ASN A 113 18.61 18.31 -1.26
N ASN A 114 19.37 18.33 -0.16
CA ASN A 114 19.15 19.18 1.02
C ASN A 114 17.79 18.94 1.73
N ASP A 115 17.23 17.76 1.63
CA ASP A 115 16.05 17.38 2.37
C ASP A 115 16.43 17.06 3.83
N ASN A 116 15.80 17.74 4.78
CA ASN A 116 16.03 17.54 6.22
C ASN A 116 15.30 16.29 6.78
N VAL A 117 14.79 15.43 5.91
CA VAL A 117 14.07 14.21 6.29
C VAL A 117 15.03 13.03 6.29
N GLU A 118 15.10 12.32 7.40
CA GLU A 118 15.90 11.10 7.51
C GLU A 118 15.05 9.86 7.18
N TRP A 119 15.48 9.14 6.13
CA TRP A 119 14.86 7.91 5.65
C TRP A 119 15.77 6.68 5.78
N ASN A 120 16.69 6.69 6.74
CA ASN A 120 17.56 5.56 7.00
C ASN A 120 16.82 4.42 7.72
N TRP A 121 17.46 3.25 7.76
CA TRP A 121 16.89 2.06 8.41
C TRP A 121 16.50 2.29 9.87
N GLU A 122 17.33 3.00 10.62
CA GLU A 122 17.11 3.22 12.05
C GLU A 122 15.85 4.04 12.32
N THR A 123 15.60 5.06 11.50
CA THR A 123 14.40 5.90 11.61
C THR A 123 13.13 5.19 11.12
N LEU A 124 13.24 4.29 10.14
CA LEU A 124 12.09 3.58 9.57
C LEU A 124 11.70 2.31 10.31
N LEU A 125 12.66 1.62 10.94
CA LEU A 125 12.41 0.37 11.65
C LEU A 125 11.30 0.44 12.72
N PRO A 126 11.19 1.50 13.55
CA PRO A 126 10.10 1.64 14.50
C PRO A 126 8.72 1.67 13.84
N TYR A 127 8.59 2.27 12.66
CA TYR A 127 7.33 2.31 11.92
C TYR A 127 6.94 0.93 11.39
N PHE A 128 7.90 0.15 10.86
CA PHE A 128 7.65 -1.23 10.47
C PHE A 128 7.16 -2.07 11.66
N LYS A 129 7.83 -1.95 12.81
CA LYS A 129 7.43 -2.65 14.03
C LYS A 129 6.04 -2.24 14.52
N SER A 130 5.70 -0.94 14.44
CA SER A 130 4.39 -0.44 14.89
C SER A 130 3.21 -0.89 14.03
N MET A 131 3.48 -1.29 12.78
CA MET A 131 2.47 -1.81 11.85
C MET A 131 2.30 -3.32 11.94
N GLU A 132 3.22 -4.03 12.59
CA GLU A 132 3.13 -5.48 12.78
C GLU A 132 2.36 -5.82 14.06
N ASN A 133 1.51 -6.83 13.95
CA ASN A 133 0.91 -7.51 15.10
C ASN A 133 1.22 -9.01 14.94
N ASN A 134 2.46 -9.40 15.22
CA ASN A 134 2.89 -10.79 15.09
C ASN A 134 2.76 -11.52 16.42
N GLU A 135 1.70 -12.32 16.56
CA GLU A 135 1.39 -13.08 17.77
C GLU A 135 2.33 -14.28 18.02
N ARG A 136 3.25 -14.58 17.10
CA ARG A 136 4.17 -15.71 17.20
C ARG A 136 5.47 -15.38 17.94
N PHE A 137 5.76 -14.11 18.07
CA PHE A 137 6.99 -13.62 18.72
C PHE A 137 6.59 -12.51 19.70
N GLU A 138 6.42 -12.87 20.95
CA GLU A 138 6.32 -11.94 22.07
C GLU A 138 7.71 -11.44 22.51
#